data_2dce218d387287f4669b64319f06a8e4
#
_entry.id   2dce218d387287f4669b64319f06a8e4
#
_cell.length_a   1.000
_cell.length_b   1.000
_cell.length_c   1.000
_cell.angle_alpha   90.00
_cell.angle_beta   90.00
_cell.angle_gamma   90.00
#
_symmetry.space_group_name_H-M   'P 1'
#
loop_
_entity.id
_entity.type
_entity.pdbx_description
1 polymer ?
#
loop_
_entity_poly.entity_id
_entity_poly.type
_entity_poly.pdbx_seq_one_letter_code
_entity_poly.pdbx_strand_id
1 'polypeptide(L)'
;MVSKLLNTATEVSAATLKEGATVQRFAVQSKHGGGLKLELRANGLKRFIYRYKLAGKEGELLLGSHPAMSLAAARLAHANAVALVKQGIDPRQAAKEAKIKNTQMPTLQEVYRDWLMLRVKSKPIGPRTLADYEGTFTRHIEKALGNLRVCDLSRAMLYEHFRQVDTAEGTRKGLIVLNQCLDHAVLQGHIEINPARLLKPAMFGASMPPPRERWLTKEELKQLWLALEQATSGAGSKATGGRGIASNVVLSLSVANCLRLICLTAVRRAEAIAMRWDQLNGDRWTIPETKNGRNHVVTLSPLALDILEQQRNLSQGHFVFESTSRIGHPITGDAVTKALERVRLKYLADFESFSPHDLRRSVATGAAEYLGKVRTSP
;
A
#
# COMPACT_ATOMS: atom_id res chain seq x y z
N MET A 1 -31.49 -50.13 27.14
CA MET A 1 -31.41 -48.74 27.69
C MET A 1 -31.38 -47.77 26.53
N VAL A 2 -32.39 -46.94 26.37
CA VAL A 2 -32.47 -45.92 25.31
C VAL A 2 -31.43 -44.86 25.63
N SER A 3 -30.39 -44.75 24.79
CA SER A 3 -29.38 -43.70 24.95
C SER A 3 -30.06 -42.32 24.77
N LYS A 4 -29.97 -41.47 25.77
CA LYS A 4 -30.56 -40.12 25.76
C LYS A 4 -30.11 -39.36 24.48
N LEU A 5 -31.06 -38.96 23.65
CA LEU A 5 -30.83 -38.19 22.44
C LEU A 5 -30.69 -36.68 22.83
N LEU A 6 -29.54 -36.05 22.53
CA LEU A 6 -29.31 -34.64 22.81
C LEU A 6 -29.75 -33.78 21.63
N ASN A 7 -30.59 -32.77 21.92
CA ASN A 7 -31.19 -31.90 20.91
C ASN A 7 -30.80 -30.42 21.07
N THR A 8 -30.53 -29.98 22.29
CA THR A 8 -30.28 -28.56 22.60
C THR A 8 -28.82 -28.32 23.07
N ALA A 9 -28.36 -27.08 22.94
CA ALA A 9 -27.03 -26.67 23.42
C ALA A 9 -26.92 -26.81 24.94
N THR A 10 -28.02 -26.57 25.67
CA THR A 10 -28.11 -26.74 27.13
C THR A 10 -27.89 -28.20 27.52
N GLU A 11 -28.50 -29.15 26.82
CA GLU A 11 -28.32 -30.59 27.06
C GLU A 11 -26.91 -31.05 26.78
N VAL A 12 -26.26 -30.52 25.73
CA VAL A 12 -24.83 -30.77 25.41
C VAL A 12 -23.91 -30.27 26.53
N SER A 13 -24.19 -29.05 27.04
CA SER A 13 -23.40 -28.45 28.13
C SER A 13 -23.60 -29.22 29.44
N ALA A 14 -24.84 -29.64 29.75
CA ALA A 14 -25.21 -30.37 30.97
C ALA A 14 -24.86 -31.85 30.95
N ALA A 15 -24.47 -32.41 29.79
CA ALA A 15 -24.15 -33.85 29.71
C ALA A 15 -22.93 -34.18 30.60
N THR A 16 -23.11 -35.19 31.48
CA THR A 16 -22.08 -35.67 32.41
C THR A 16 -21.74 -37.11 32.15
N LEU A 17 -20.58 -37.53 32.54
CA LEU A 17 -20.14 -38.91 32.49
C LEU A 17 -20.81 -39.71 33.61
N LYS A 18 -21.18 -40.94 33.33
CA LYS A 18 -21.66 -41.87 34.38
C LYS A 18 -20.50 -42.22 35.29
N GLU A 19 -20.82 -42.45 36.58
CA GLU A 19 -19.87 -42.84 37.58
C GLU A 19 -19.11 -44.14 37.15
N GLY A 20 -17.80 -44.11 37.26
CA GLY A 20 -16.91 -45.22 36.83
C GLY A 20 -16.67 -45.35 35.33
N ALA A 21 -17.28 -44.54 34.47
CA ALA A 21 -17.06 -44.61 33.02
C ALA A 21 -15.85 -43.79 32.60
N THR A 22 -14.99 -44.34 31.78
CA THR A 22 -13.86 -43.58 31.16
C THR A 22 -14.25 -42.83 29.91
N VAL A 23 -15.25 -43.31 29.17
CA VAL A 23 -15.81 -42.70 27.96
C VAL A 23 -17.31 -42.99 27.88
N GLN A 24 -18.08 -42.00 27.54
CA GLN A 24 -19.52 -42.11 27.26
C GLN A 24 -19.92 -41.38 26.01
N ARG A 25 -20.81 -41.97 25.20
CA ARG A 25 -21.28 -41.39 23.94
C ARG A 25 -22.81 -41.20 23.96
N PHE A 26 -23.23 -40.00 23.61
CA PHE A 26 -24.64 -39.66 23.47
C PHE A 26 -24.95 -39.44 22.00
N ALA A 27 -26.08 -39.90 21.53
CA ALA A 27 -26.58 -39.56 20.22
C ALA A 27 -26.98 -38.05 20.19
N VAL A 28 -26.66 -37.36 19.14
CA VAL A 28 -27.05 -35.93 18.93
C VAL A 28 -28.00 -35.87 17.74
N GLN A 29 -29.09 -35.18 17.90
CA GLN A 29 -30.08 -35.03 16.85
C GLN A 29 -29.52 -34.15 15.73
N SER A 30 -29.61 -34.64 14.48
CA SER A 30 -29.25 -33.90 13.26
C SER A 30 -30.29 -34.15 12.19
N LYS A 31 -30.65 -33.10 11.44
CA LYS A 31 -31.61 -33.18 10.31
C LYS A 31 -31.00 -33.90 9.08
N HIS A 32 -29.69 -34.13 9.08
CA HIS A 32 -28.99 -34.70 7.93
C HIS A 32 -28.70 -36.20 8.04
N GLY A 33 -29.32 -36.86 9.01
CA GLY A 33 -29.17 -38.29 9.26
C GLY A 33 -28.53 -38.63 10.59
N GLY A 34 -28.32 -39.91 10.85
CA GLY A 34 -27.72 -40.42 12.11
C GLY A 34 -26.18 -40.36 12.11
N GLY A 35 -25.62 -40.82 13.23
CA GLY A 35 -24.16 -40.95 13.38
C GLY A 35 -23.48 -39.79 14.09
N LEU A 36 -24.12 -38.63 14.26
CA LEU A 36 -23.59 -37.56 15.09
C LEU A 36 -23.70 -37.94 16.57
N LYS A 37 -22.58 -37.88 17.29
CA LYS A 37 -22.49 -38.21 18.71
C LYS A 37 -21.67 -37.17 19.47
N LEU A 38 -22.03 -36.97 20.74
CA LEU A 38 -21.20 -36.31 21.73
C LEU A 38 -20.43 -37.34 22.54
N GLU A 39 -19.12 -37.34 22.49
CA GLU A 39 -18.24 -38.18 23.31
C GLU A 39 -17.75 -37.40 24.52
N LEU A 40 -17.97 -37.93 25.72
CA LEU A 40 -17.43 -37.43 26.97
C LEU A 40 -16.33 -38.34 27.45
N ARG A 41 -15.23 -37.76 27.92
CA ARG A 41 -14.09 -38.50 28.49
C ARG A 41 -13.89 -38.16 29.96
N ALA A 42 -13.21 -39.05 30.70
CA ALA A 42 -12.94 -38.88 32.14
C ALA A 42 -12.19 -37.59 32.48
N ASN A 43 -11.39 -37.06 31.56
CA ASN A 43 -10.71 -35.75 31.70
C ASN A 43 -11.61 -34.53 31.45
N GLY A 44 -12.93 -34.71 31.40
CA GLY A 44 -13.90 -33.64 31.18
C GLY A 44 -14.04 -33.20 29.72
N LEU A 45 -13.27 -33.73 28.79
CA LEU A 45 -13.31 -33.34 27.39
C LEU A 45 -14.59 -33.82 26.72
N LYS A 46 -15.32 -32.91 26.07
CA LYS A 46 -16.51 -33.16 25.27
C LYS A 46 -16.20 -32.95 23.79
N ARG A 47 -16.41 -33.97 22.95
CA ARG A 47 -16.09 -33.95 21.53
C ARG A 47 -17.28 -34.35 20.69
N PHE A 48 -17.52 -33.65 19.60
CA PHE A 48 -18.47 -34.03 18.55
C PHE A 48 -17.76 -35.01 17.59
N ILE A 49 -18.34 -36.18 17.37
CA ILE A 49 -17.84 -37.20 16.46
C ILE A 49 -18.95 -37.65 15.51
N TYR A 50 -18.58 -37.97 14.28
CA TYR A 50 -19.46 -38.58 13.29
C TYR A 50 -19.04 -40.01 13.03
N ARG A 51 -19.95 -40.96 13.29
CA ARG A 51 -19.79 -42.36 12.91
C ARG A 51 -20.56 -42.66 11.64
N TYR A 52 -19.90 -43.28 10.69
CA TYR A 52 -20.46 -43.57 9.36
C TYR A 52 -20.02 -44.95 8.91
N LYS A 53 -20.68 -45.45 7.85
CA LYS A 53 -20.32 -46.67 7.13
C LYS A 53 -20.07 -46.32 5.66
N LEU A 54 -18.92 -46.64 5.12
CA LEU A 54 -18.54 -46.42 3.74
C LEU A 54 -18.02 -47.69 3.14
N ALA A 55 -18.58 -48.16 2.01
CA ALA A 55 -18.20 -49.42 1.35
C ALA A 55 -18.09 -50.61 2.32
N GLY A 56 -19.04 -50.77 3.24
CA GLY A 56 -19.07 -51.83 4.23
C GLY A 56 -18.19 -51.65 5.47
N LYS A 57 -17.28 -50.65 5.46
CA LYS A 57 -16.37 -50.36 6.59
C LYS A 57 -16.90 -49.24 7.48
N GLU A 58 -16.78 -49.43 8.79
CA GLU A 58 -17.10 -48.39 9.76
C GLU A 58 -15.97 -47.37 9.86
N GLY A 59 -16.35 -46.06 9.94
CA GLY A 59 -15.44 -44.96 10.15
C GLY A 59 -15.94 -44.01 11.24
N GLU A 60 -15.01 -43.27 11.82
CA GLU A 60 -15.29 -42.25 12.83
C GLU A 60 -14.48 -40.97 12.51
N LEU A 61 -15.14 -39.81 12.40
CA LEU A 61 -14.51 -38.53 12.18
C LEU A 61 -14.72 -37.62 13.39
N LEU A 62 -13.64 -37.06 13.93
CA LEU A 62 -13.69 -36.00 14.91
C LEU A 62 -14.10 -34.71 14.22
N LEU A 63 -15.24 -34.10 14.62
CA LEU A 63 -15.74 -32.83 14.06
C LEU A 63 -15.19 -31.63 14.83
N GLY A 64 -15.09 -31.72 16.17
CA GLY A 64 -14.56 -30.67 17.01
C GLY A 64 -14.87 -30.89 18.49
N SER A 65 -14.42 -29.97 19.35
CA SER A 65 -14.57 -30.05 20.80
C SER A 65 -15.48 -28.95 21.33
N HIS A 66 -16.41 -29.29 22.25
CA HIS A 66 -17.20 -28.33 23.01
C HIS A 66 -16.38 -27.79 24.19
N PRO A 67 -16.42 -26.48 24.53
CA PRO A 67 -17.30 -25.42 23.98
C PRO A 67 -16.77 -24.68 22.74
N ALA A 68 -15.54 -24.94 22.25
CA ALA A 68 -14.96 -24.28 21.10
C ALA A 68 -15.81 -24.46 19.83
N MET A 69 -16.50 -25.60 19.69
CA MET A 69 -17.48 -25.84 18.64
C MET A 69 -18.90 -25.84 19.24
N SER A 70 -19.78 -25.00 18.71
CA SER A 70 -21.20 -24.98 19.08
C SER A 70 -21.95 -26.18 18.50
N LEU A 71 -23.11 -26.52 19.05
CA LEU A 71 -23.97 -27.58 18.51
C LEU A 71 -24.40 -27.30 17.06
N ALA A 72 -24.67 -26.03 16.73
CA ALA A 72 -25.04 -25.62 15.37
C ALA A 72 -23.88 -25.85 14.39
N ALA A 73 -22.66 -25.48 14.78
CA ALA A 73 -21.45 -25.73 13.99
C ALA A 73 -21.17 -27.23 13.82
N ALA A 74 -21.39 -28.03 14.88
CA ALA A 74 -21.24 -29.47 14.81
C ALA A 74 -22.25 -30.14 13.86
N ARG A 75 -23.48 -29.66 13.84
CA ARG A 75 -24.52 -30.11 12.88
C ARG A 75 -24.18 -29.75 11.43
N LEU A 76 -23.62 -28.56 11.19
CA LEU A 76 -23.17 -28.15 9.86
C LEU A 76 -21.98 -29.02 9.40
N ALA A 77 -21.00 -29.22 10.27
CA ALA A 77 -19.85 -30.10 9.98
C ALA A 77 -20.29 -31.54 9.71
N HIS A 78 -21.27 -32.05 10.47
CA HIS A 78 -21.89 -33.35 10.25
C HIS A 78 -22.59 -33.40 8.87
N ALA A 79 -23.36 -32.39 8.48
CA ALA A 79 -24.02 -32.33 7.19
C ALA A 79 -23.02 -32.43 6.02
N ASN A 80 -21.92 -31.70 6.11
CA ASN A 80 -20.84 -31.72 5.11
C ASN A 80 -20.20 -33.12 5.04
N ALA A 81 -19.91 -33.74 6.19
CA ALA A 81 -19.33 -35.09 6.25
C ALA A 81 -20.31 -36.15 5.69
N VAL A 82 -21.59 -36.03 5.96
CA VAL A 82 -22.62 -36.92 5.38
C VAL A 82 -22.68 -36.79 3.86
N ALA A 83 -22.56 -35.56 3.32
CA ALA A 83 -22.54 -35.32 1.88
C ALA A 83 -21.34 -36.03 1.21
N LEU A 84 -20.16 -35.98 1.83
CA LEU A 84 -18.97 -36.71 1.33
C LEU A 84 -19.19 -38.21 1.33
N VAL A 85 -19.73 -38.79 2.40
CA VAL A 85 -20.03 -40.22 2.47
C VAL A 85 -21.02 -40.66 1.40
N LYS A 86 -22.06 -39.84 1.11
CA LYS A 86 -23.02 -40.08 0.02
C LYS A 86 -22.36 -40.06 -1.37
N GLN A 87 -21.30 -39.29 -1.54
CA GLN A 87 -20.49 -39.24 -2.77
C GLN A 87 -19.44 -40.36 -2.84
N GLY A 88 -19.37 -41.27 -1.86
CA GLY A 88 -18.39 -42.32 -1.80
C GLY A 88 -16.99 -41.91 -1.31
N ILE A 89 -16.87 -40.67 -0.77
CA ILE A 89 -15.60 -40.10 -0.30
C ILE A 89 -15.47 -40.29 1.21
N ASP A 90 -14.31 -40.84 1.69
CA ASP A 90 -14.04 -40.95 3.13
C ASP A 90 -13.79 -39.56 3.73
N PRO A 91 -14.64 -39.07 4.66
CA PRO A 91 -14.50 -37.75 5.24
C PRO A 91 -13.17 -37.57 6.02
N ARG A 92 -12.57 -38.62 6.54
CA ARG A 92 -11.24 -38.58 7.23
C ARG A 92 -10.14 -38.29 6.23
N GLN A 93 -10.20 -38.92 5.06
CA GLN A 93 -9.22 -38.72 4.01
C GLN A 93 -9.35 -37.31 3.42
N ALA A 94 -10.58 -36.89 3.15
CA ALA A 94 -10.85 -35.52 2.69
C ALA A 94 -10.36 -34.46 3.71
N ALA A 95 -10.60 -34.66 5.02
CA ALA A 95 -10.09 -33.78 6.06
C ALA A 95 -8.55 -33.78 6.16
N LYS A 96 -7.92 -34.93 5.98
CA LYS A 96 -6.44 -35.06 5.95
C LYS A 96 -5.86 -34.36 4.75
N GLU A 97 -6.43 -34.53 3.56
CA GLU A 97 -6.01 -33.85 2.34
C GLU A 97 -6.19 -32.35 2.43
N ALA A 98 -7.34 -31.87 2.96
CA ALA A 98 -7.58 -30.46 3.22
C ALA A 98 -6.54 -29.86 4.19
N LYS A 99 -6.19 -30.63 5.25
CA LYS A 99 -5.14 -30.21 6.21
C LYS A 99 -3.76 -30.14 5.56
N ILE A 100 -3.40 -31.13 4.74
CA ILE A 100 -2.14 -31.13 3.98
C ILE A 100 -2.12 -29.95 3.01
N LYS A 101 -3.19 -29.75 2.23
CA LYS A 101 -3.35 -28.62 1.32
C LYS A 101 -3.21 -27.28 2.06
N ASN A 102 -3.86 -27.13 3.20
CA ASN A 102 -3.73 -25.92 4.02
C ASN A 102 -2.31 -25.74 4.59
N THR A 103 -1.59 -26.83 4.92
CA THR A 103 -0.21 -26.72 5.42
C THR A 103 0.76 -26.32 4.32
N GLN A 104 0.45 -26.63 3.06
CA GLN A 104 1.23 -26.24 1.87
C GLN A 104 0.84 -24.89 1.29
N MET A 105 -0.21 -24.24 1.84
CA MET A 105 -0.60 -22.91 1.38
C MET A 105 0.47 -21.89 1.70
N PRO A 106 0.82 -21.01 0.75
CA PRO A 106 1.84 -19.99 0.94
C PRO A 106 1.41 -18.96 2.00
N THR A 107 2.39 -18.42 2.66
CA THR A 107 2.23 -17.23 3.52
C THR A 107 1.99 -15.97 2.67
N LEU A 108 1.45 -14.94 3.28
CA LEU A 108 1.27 -13.65 2.60
C LEU A 108 2.61 -13.06 2.11
N GLN A 109 3.69 -13.27 2.84
CA GLN A 109 5.02 -12.81 2.44
C GLN A 109 5.53 -13.56 1.19
N GLU A 110 5.29 -14.86 1.09
CA GLU A 110 5.64 -15.65 -0.10
C GLU A 110 4.83 -15.20 -1.31
N VAL A 111 3.52 -15.00 -1.16
CA VAL A 111 2.65 -14.45 -2.22
C VAL A 111 3.08 -13.04 -2.63
N TYR A 112 3.45 -12.18 -1.68
CA TYR A 112 3.96 -10.84 -1.97
C TYR A 112 5.23 -10.89 -2.82
N ARG A 113 6.19 -11.76 -2.47
CA ARG A 113 7.45 -11.89 -3.23
C ARG A 113 7.21 -12.38 -4.65
N ASP A 114 6.34 -13.37 -4.81
CA ASP A 114 5.99 -13.90 -6.13
C ASP A 114 5.24 -12.87 -6.96
N TRP A 115 4.25 -12.20 -6.39
CA TRP A 115 3.55 -11.07 -7.04
C TRP A 115 4.51 -9.97 -7.49
N LEU A 116 5.45 -9.56 -6.62
CA LEU A 116 6.39 -8.49 -6.92
C LEU A 116 7.34 -8.89 -8.06
N MET A 117 7.85 -10.12 -8.04
CA MET A 117 8.70 -10.67 -9.11
C MET A 117 7.99 -10.67 -10.46
N LEU A 118 6.76 -11.16 -10.50
CA LEU A 118 5.95 -11.15 -11.74
C LEU A 118 5.60 -9.74 -12.19
N ARG A 119 5.32 -8.83 -11.24
CA ARG A 119 5.01 -7.44 -11.52
C ARG A 119 6.18 -6.70 -12.17
N VAL A 120 7.40 -6.94 -11.69
CA VAL A 120 8.65 -6.39 -12.26
C VAL A 120 8.90 -6.99 -13.64
N LYS A 121 8.69 -8.30 -13.81
CA LYS A 121 8.90 -9.01 -15.07
C LYS A 121 7.91 -8.58 -16.17
N SER A 122 6.63 -8.41 -15.82
CA SER A 122 5.57 -8.08 -16.77
C SER A 122 5.62 -6.65 -17.29
N LYS A 123 6.03 -5.70 -16.46
CA LYS A 123 6.21 -4.29 -16.82
C LYS A 123 7.29 -3.68 -15.92
N PRO A 124 8.39 -3.20 -16.50
CA PRO A 124 9.41 -2.52 -15.72
C PRO A 124 8.80 -1.41 -14.87
N ILE A 125 9.08 -1.44 -13.59
CA ILE A 125 8.70 -0.39 -12.63
C ILE A 125 9.94 0.38 -12.21
N GLY A 126 9.80 1.70 -12.08
CA GLY A 126 10.92 2.54 -11.67
C GLY A 126 11.39 2.19 -10.24
N PRO A 127 12.69 2.41 -9.91
CA PRO A 127 13.26 2.06 -8.61
C PRO A 127 12.48 2.65 -7.42
N ARG A 128 11.94 3.86 -7.58
CA ARG A 128 11.13 4.52 -6.54
C ARG A 128 9.82 3.78 -6.28
N THR A 129 9.15 3.30 -7.33
CA THR A 129 7.89 2.54 -7.17
C THR A 129 8.14 1.19 -6.51
N LEU A 130 9.26 0.53 -6.87
CA LEU A 130 9.69 -0.71 -6.22
C LEU A 130 9.94 -0.48 -4.74
N ALA A 131 10.75 0.50 -4.38
CA ALA A 131 11.02 0.87 -2.98
C ALA A 131 9.76 1.27 -2.20
N ASP A 132 8.77 1.88 -2.88
CA ASP A 132 7.46 2.23 -2.28
C ASP A 132 6.63 0.98 -1.96
N TYR A 133 6.62 -0.03 -2.84
CA TYR A 133 5.95 -1.31 -2.59
C TYR A 133 6.62 -2.08 -1.44
N GLU A 134 7.95 -2.22 -1.49
CA GLU A 134 8.73 -2.90 -0.46
C GLU A 134 8.58 -2.22 0.90
N GLY A 135 8.79 -0.89 0.94
CA GLY A 135 8.65 -0.12 2.17
C GLY A 135 7.21 -0.11 2.72
N THR A 136 6.19 -0.16 1.86
CA THR A 136 4.79 -0.24 2.29
C THR A 136 4.49 -1.60 2.90
N PHE A 137 4.90 -2.68 2.24
CA PHE A 137 4.72 -4.04 2.74
C PHE A 137 5.40 -4.22 4.09
N THR A 138 6.69 -3.90 4.18
CA THR A 138 7.48 -4.09 5.40
C THR A 138 6.94 -3.27 6.57
N ARG A 139 6.60 -2.00 6.35
CA ARG A 139 6.12 -1.13 7.45
C ARG A 139 4.71 -1.45 7.94
N HIS A 140 3.81 -1.81 7.03
CA HIS A 140 2.37 -1.83 7.33
C HIS A 140 1.72 -3.22 7.27
N ILE A 141 2.40 -4.26 6.77
CA ILE A 141 1.79 -5.57 6.53
C ILE A 141 2.63 -6.71 7.12
N GLU A 142 3.92 -6.74 6.83
CA GLU A 142 4.80 -7.90 7.05
C GLU A 142 4.82 -8.37 8.50
N LYS A 143 5.01 -7.44 9.45
CA LYS A 143 5.16 -7.78 10.88
C LYS A 143 3.94 -8.51 11.45
N ALA A 144 2.74 -8.09 11.06
CA ALA A 144 1.49 -8.63 11.63
C ALA A 144 0.88 -9.76 10.79
N LEU A 145 1.00 -9.69 9.48
CA LEU A 145 0.28 -10.56 8.55
C LEU A 145 1.20 -11.42 7.68
N GLY A 146 2.48 -11.04 7.53
CA GLY A 146 3.39 -11.66 6.57
C GLY A 146 3.56 -13.17 6.72
N ASN A 147 3.62 -13.68 7.95
CA ASN A 147 3.79 -15.10 8.26
C ASN A 147 2.47 -15.90 8.28
N LEU A 148 1.32 -15.24 8.13
CA LEU A 148 0.03 -15.92 8.06
C LEU A 148 -0.17 -16.50 6.66
N ARG A 149 -0.74 -17.69 6.59
CA ARG A 149 -1.11 -18.30 5.31
C ARG A 149 -2.27 -17.54 4.71
N VAL A 150 -2.27 -17.36 3.39
CA VAL A 150 -3.30 -16.58 2.71
C VAL A 150 -4.72 -17.13 2.91
N CYS A 151 -4.85 -18.46 3.11
CA CYS A 151 -6.14 -19.09 3.40
C CYS A 151 -6.67 -18.80 4.83
N ASP A 152 -5.80 -18.38 5.75
CA ASP A 152 -6.18 -18.06 7.14
C ASP A 152 -6.57 -16.57 7.30
N LEU A 153 -6.34 -15.73 6.29
CA LEU A 153 -6.66 -14.31 6.32
C LEU A 153 -8.17 -14.07 6.17
N SER A 154 -8.81 -13.63 7.23
CA SER A 154 -10.21 -13.24 7.21
C SER A 154 -10.38 -11.72 7.05
N ARG A 155 -11.54 -11.30 6.51
CA ARG A 155 -11.88 -9.87 6.42
C ARG A 155 -11.86 -9.17 7.78
N ALA A 156 -12.35 -9.83 8.82
CA ALA A 156 -12.39 -9.26 10.17
C ALA A 156 -10.98 -9.00 10.71
N MET A 157 -10.05 -9.94 10.50
CA MET A 157 -8.65 -9.80 10.88
C MET A 157 -7.98 -8.64 10.12
N LEU A 158 -8.19 -8.53 8.82
CA LEU A 158 -7.64 -7.45 8.00
C LEU A 158 -8.22 -6.10 8.39
N TYR A 159 -9.53 -6.03 8.67
CA TYR A 159 -10.19 -4.82 9.14
C TYR A 159 -9.56 -4.35 10.46
N GLU A 160 -9.41 -5.25 11.44
CA GLU A 160 -8.82 -4.90 12.73
C GLU A 160 -7.35 -4.47 12.60
N HIS A 161 -6.58 -5.11 11.73
CA HIS A 161 -5.20 -4.71 11.43
C HIS A 161 -5.13 -3.27 10.89
N PHE A 162 -5.94 -2.92 9.88
CA PHE A 162 -5.91 -1.59 9.29
C PHE A 162 -6.49 -0.49 10.17
N ARG A 163 -7.30 -0.82 11.16
CA ARG A 163 -7.72 0.12 12.22
C ARG A 163 -6.55 0.61 13.07
N GLN A 164 -5.49 -0.17 13.16
CA GLN A 164 -4.30 0.10 13.98
C GLN A 164 -3.17 0.77 13.20
N VAL A 165 -3.34 1.02 11.91
CA VAL A 165 -2.35 1.74 11.09
C VAL A 165 -2.48 3.24 11.33
N ASP A 166 -1.44 3.85 11.90
CA ASP A 166 -1.45 5.23 12.41
C ASP A 166 -1.67 6.31 11.33
N THR A 167 -1.34 6.03 10.07
CA THR A 167 -1.36 7.04 9.02
C THR A 167 -2.36 6.73 7.90
N ALA A 168 -3.13 7.73 7.48
CA ALA A 168 -4.05 7.61 6.35
C ALA A 168 -3.34 7.18 5.05
N GLU A 169 -2.11 7.66 4.81
CA GLU A 169 -1.31 7.27 3.65
C GLU A 169 -0.84 5.82 3.75
N GLY A 170 -0.41 5.38 4.93
CA GLY A 170 -0.04 3.98 5.21
C GLY A 170 -1.21 3.03 4.97
N THR A 171 -2.40 3.38 5.45
CA THR A 171 -3.64 2.62 5.21
C THR A 171 -3.97 2.54 3.72
N ARG A 172 -3.94 3.65 2.99
CA ARG A 172 -4.22 3.66 1.54
C ARG A 172 -3.23 2.79 0.77
N LYS A 173 -1.94 2.99 0.97
CA LYS A 173 -0.88 2.23 0.29
C LYS A 173 -0.89 0.76 0.69
N GLY A 174 -1.04 0.49 1.99
CA GLY A 174 -1.13 -0.87 2.51
C GLY A 174 -2.30 -1.65 1.89
N LEU A 175 -3.50 -1.06 1.82
CA LEU A 175 -4.65 -1.69 1.18
C LEU A 175 -4.43 -1.92 -0.32
N ILE A 176 -3.75 -1.00 -1.03
CA ILE A 176 -3.44 -1.19 -2.45
C ILE A 176 -2.51 -2.39 -2.63
N VAL A 177 -1.41 -2.46 -1.90
CA VAL A 177 -0.44 -3.57 -1.98
C VAL A 177 -1.10 -4.88 -1.58
N LEU A 178 -1.81 -4.91 -0.45
CA LEU A 178 -2.48 -6.11 0.04
C LEU A 178 -3.51 -6.65 -0.97
N ASN A 179 -4.36 -5.77 -1.55
CA ASN A 179 -5.34 -6.19 -2.55
C ASN A 179 -4.66 -6.81 -3.78
N GLN A 180 -3.57 -6.23 -4.27
CA GLN A 180 -2.85 -6.77 -5.42
C GLN A 180 -2.22 -8.14 -5.12
N CYS A 181 -1.66 -8.33 -3.93
CA CYS A 181 -1.12 -9.62 -3.49
C CYS A 181 -2.22 -10.68 -3.36
N LEU A 182 -3.35 -10.34 -2.74
CA LEU A 182 -4.45 -11.28 -2.57
C LEU A 182 -5.20 -11.57 -3.88
N ASP A 183 -5.30 -10.61 -4.79
CA ASP A 183 -5.79 -10.87 -6.15
C ASP A 183 -4.87 -11.85 -6.90
N HIS A 184 -3.55 -11.71 -6.71
CA HIS A 184 -2.59 -12.65 -7.25
C HIS A 184 -2.76 -14.06 -6.64
N ALA A 185 -2.99 -14.16 -5.33
CA ALA A 185 -3.30 -15.43 -4.67
C ALA A 185 -4.59 -16.09 -5.19
N VAL A 186 -5.61 -15.29 -5.55
CA VAL A 186 -6.84 -15.78 -6.21
C VAL A 186 -6.51 -16.32 -7.61
N LEU A 187 -5.73 -15.58 -8.41
CA LEU A 187 -5.33 -16.01 -9.75
C LEU A 187 -4.52 -17.32 -9.75
N GLN A 188 -3.73 -17.54 -8.70
CA GLN A 188 -2.98 -18.80 -8.51
C GLN A 188 -3.81 -19.92 -7.90
N GLY A 189 -5.08 -19.68 -7.54
CA GLY A 189 -5.96 -20.68 -6.92
C GLY A 189 -5.63 -21.02 -5.47
N HIS A 190 -4.85 -20.19 -4.79
CA HIS A 190 -4.55 -20.38 -3.36
C HIS A 190 -5.76 -20.03 -2.47
N ILE A 191 -6.55 -19.05 -2.88
CA ILE A 191 -7.81 -18.65 -2.25
C ILE A 191 -8.87 -18.41 -3.32
N GLU A 192 -10.14 -18.61 -2.98
CA GLU A 192 -11.26 -18.40 -3.92
C GLU A 192 -11.64 -16.91 -4.04
N ILE A 193 -11.56 -16.18 -2.95
CA ILE A 193 -12.01 -14.78 -2.86
C ILE A 193 -10.98 -13.96 -2.11
N ASN A 194 -10.69 -12.76 -2.60
CA ASN A 194 -9.85 -11.80 -1.89
C ASN A 194 -10.61 -11.20 -0.68
N PRO A 195 -10.19 -11.51 0.56
CA PRO A 195 -10.87 -11.02 1.76
C PRO A 195 -10.73 -9.50 1.98
N ALA A 196 -9.74 -8.84 1.35
CA ALA A 196 -9.54 -7.40 1.44
C ALA A 196 -10.38 -6.60 0.43
N ARG A 197 -11.02 -7.24 -0.54
CA ARG A 197 -11.68 -6.56 -1.69
C ARG A 197 -12.71 -5.50 -1.27
N LEU A 198 -13.43 -5.71 -0.19
CA LEU A 198 -14.44 -4.78 0.31
C LEU A 198 -13.89 -3.71 1.27
N LEU A 199 -12.63 -3.84 1.69
CA LEU A 199 -12.02 -2.84 2.57
C LEU A 199 -11.65 -1.60 1.75
N LYS A 200 -12.24 -0.46 2.13
CA LYS A 200 -12.00 0.83 1.49
C LYS A 200 -11.28 1.76 2.46
N PRO A 201 -10.34 2.60 1.98
CA PRO A 201 -9.63 3.56 2.85
C PRO A 201 -10.56 4.44 3.68
N ALA A 202 -11.72 4.83 3.13
CA ALA A 202 -12.72 5.64 3.83
C ALA A 202 -13.24 5.00 5.13
N MET A 203 -13.28 3.66 5.21
CA MET A 203 -13.70 2.94 6.43
C MET A 203 -12.74 3.16 7.61
N PHE A 204 -11.54 3.63 7.34
CA PHE A 204 -10.46 3.88 8.30
C PHE A 204 -10.13 5.37 8.43
N GLY A 205 -11.00 6.27 7.97
CA GLY A 205 -10.70 7.70 7.94
C GLY A 205 -9.56 8.10 6.99
N ALA A 206 -9.16 7.20 6.09
CA ALA A 206 -8.02 7.35 5.19
C ALA A 206 -8.44 7.72 3.77
N SER A 207 -9.52 8.47 3.62
CA SER A 207 -9.96 9.00 2.31
C SER A 207 -8.85 9.82 1.66
N MET A 208 -8.84 9.80 0.34
CA MET A 208 -7.90 10.63 -0.41
C MET A 208 -8.28 12.11 -0.21
N PRO A 209 -7.34 12.99 0.14
CA PRO A 209 -7.64 14.41 0.18
C PRO A 209 -8.07 14.88 -1.22
N PRO A 210 -8.91 15.90 -1.30
CA PRO A 210 -9.30 16.48 -2.59
C PRO A 210 -8.03 16.90 -3.37
N PRO A 211 -8.08 16.89 -4.70
CA PRO A 211 -6.99 17.43 -5.52
C PRO A 211 -6.70 18.87 -5.10
N ARG A 212 -5.42 19.20 -4.97
CA ARG A 212 -5.06 20.60 -4.74
C ARG A 212 -5.42 21.42 -5.97
N GLU A 213 -6.14 22.52 -5.77
CA GLU A 213 -6.52 23.47 -6.84
C GLU A 213 -5.60 24.69 -6.87
N ARG A 214 -4.70 24.80 -5.88
CA ARG A 214 -3.77 25.94 -5.73
C ARG A 214 -2.87 26.09 -6.95
N TRP A 215 -2.82 27.30 -7.49
CA TRP A 215 -1.85 27.80 -8.47
C TRP A 215 -1.49 29.25 -8.10
N LEU A 216 -0.30 29.70 -8.48
CA LEU A 216 0.19 31.03 -8.19
C LEU A 216 -0.22 31.98 -9.31
N THR A 217 -0.72 33.15 -8.94
CA THR A 217 -0.99 34.23 -9.89
C THR A 217 0.32 34.78 -10.49
N LYS A 218 0.22 35.58 -11.51
CA LYS A 218 1.38 36.25 -12.12
C LYS A 218 2.13 37.12 -11.11
N GLU A 219 1.41 37.82 -10.26
CA GLU A 219 1.95 38.67 -9.18
C GLU A 219 2.65 37.82 -8.12
N GLU A 220 2.07 36.71 -7.71
CA GLU A 220 2.69 35.77 -6.78
C GLU A 220 3.95 35.11 -7.36
N LEU A 221 3.95 34.73 -8.65
CA LEU A 221 5.14 34.23 -9.33
C LEU A 221 6.27 35.27 -9.38
N LYS A 222 5.95 36.53 -9.60
CA LYS A 222 6.92 37.64 -9.54
C LYS A 222 7.48 37.82 -8.13
N GLN A 223 6.67 37.76 -7.10
CA GLN A 223 7.12 37.84 -5.70
C GLN A 223 7.99 36.64 -5.34
N LEU A 224 7.62 35.44 -5.78
CA LEU A 224 8.45 34.25 -5.60
C LEU A 224 9.83 34.40 -6.26
N TRP A 225 9.87 34.97 -7.48
CA TRP A 225 11.12 35.22 -8.18
C TRP A 225 12.04 36.13 -7.38
N LEU A 226 11.55 37.24 -6.87
CA LEU A 226 12.28 38.18 -6.02
C LEU A 226 12.72 37.55 -4.70
N ALA A 227 11.86 36.72 -4.09
CA ALA A 227 12.21 35.97 -2.88
C ALA A 227 13.36 34.97 -3.11
N LEU A 228 13.39 34.31 -4.28
CA LEU A 228 14.50 33.43 -4.67
C LEU A 228 15.81 34.22 -4.88
N GLU A 229 15.73 35.44 -5.41
CA GLU A 229 16.90 36.33 -5.53
C GLU A 229 17.43 36.74 -4.15
N GLN A 230 16.57 37.19 -3.27
CA GLN A 230 16.95 37.56 -1.89
C GLN A 230 17.57 36.37 -1.14
N ALA A 231 16.99 35.18 -1.28
CA ALA A 231 17.49 33.96 -0.64
C ALA A 231 18.87 33.51 -1.16
N THR A 232 19.25 33.88 -2.38
CA THR A 232 20.56 33.57 -2.97
C THR A 232 21.61 34.64 -2.70
N SER A 233 21.24 35.93 -2.63
CA SER A 233 22.16 37.05 -2.37
C SER A 233 22.70 37.06 -0.93
N GLY A 234 22.03 36.43 0.01
CA GLY A 234 22.49 36.26 1.40
C GLY A 234 23.63 35.24 1.58
N ALA A 235 24.08 34.58 0.53
CA ALA A 235 25.11 33.54 0.59
C ALA A 235 26.54 34.03 0.94
N GLY A 236 26.76 35.33 0.97
CA GLY A 236 28.08 35.95 1.30
C GLY A 236 28.33 36.23 2.78
N SER A 237 27.34 36.10 3.67
CA SER A 237 27.48 36.33 5.10
C SER A 237 27.79 35.02 5.82
N LYS A 238 29.06 34.90 6.34
CA LYS A 238 29.47 33.79 7.21
C LYS A 238 28.52 33.68 8.38
N ALA A 239 27.87 32.53 8.52
CA ALA A 239 27.09 32.17 9.69
C ALA A 239 28.03 32.07 10.90
N THR A 240 28.06 33.11 11.73
CA THR A 240 28.60 33.03 13.08
C THR A 240 27.66 32.16 13.92
N GLY A 241 28.21 31.04 14.43
CA GLY A 241 27.46 30.03 15.17
C GLY A 241 26.73 30.60 16.39
N GLY A 242 25.44 30.43 16.40
CA GLY A 242 24.54 30.61 17.52
C GLY A 242 23.27 29.78 17.27
N ARG A 243 22.80 29.05 18.29
CA ARG A 243 21.51 28.31 18.27
C ARG A 243 20.32 29.29 18.29
N GLY A 244 20.25 30.18 17.32
CA GLY A 244 19.08 31.04 17.05
C GLY A 244 18.54 30.72 15.68
N ILE A 245 17.24 30.88 15.46
CA ILE A 245 16.58 30.78 14.15
C ILE A 245 17.42 31.61 13.18
N ALA A 246 18.07 30.96 12.24
CA ALA A 246 18.96 31.61 11.27
C ALA A 246 18.23 32.78 10.61
N SER A 247 18.69 34.00 10.84
CA SER A 247 18.05 35.23 10.38
C SER A 247 17.96 35.31 8.86
N ASN A 248 18.73 34.51 8.11
CA ASN A 248 18.72 34.46 6.66
C ASN A 248 18.56 33.03 6.14
N VAL A 249 17.54 32.78 5.32
CA VAL A 249 17.42 31.55 4.54
C VAL A 249 18.38 31.67 3.36
N VAL A 250 19.48 30.92 3.42
CA VAL A 250 20.46 30.84 2.32
C VAL A 250 20.11 29.63 1.45
N LEU A 251 19.84 29.89 0.18
CA LEU A 251 19.72 28.86 -0.85
C LEU A 251 21.00 28.74 -1.66
N SER A 252 21.35 27.50 -2.07
CA SER A 252 22.31 27.34 -3.15
C SER A 252 21.70 27.88 -4.46
N LEU A 253 22.55 28.53 -5.26
CA LEU A 253 22.11 29.07 -6.55
C LEU A 253 21.54 27.96 -7.47
N SER A 254 22.11 26.75 -7.41
CA SER A 254 21.60 25.60 -8.17
C SER A 254 20.15 25.25 -7.82
N VAL A 255 19.76 25.28 -6.53
CA VAL A 255 18.39 25.01 -6.11
C VAL A 255 17.45 26.13 -6.55
N ALA A 256 17.87 27.39 -6.41
CA ALA A 256 17.08 28.53 -6.86
C ALA A 256 16.87 28.52 -8.39
N ASN A 257 17.93 28.24 -9.14
CA ASN A 257 17.88 28.15 -10.59
C ASN A 257 17.02 26.97 -11.07
N CYS A 258 17.04 25.83 -10.37
CA CYS A 258 16.11 24.71 -10.63
C CYS A 258 14.63 25.12 -10.45
N LEU A 259 14.31 25.84 -9.38
CA LEU A 259 12.95 26.37 -9.15
C LEU A 259 12.54 27.37 -10.23
N ARG A 260 13.44 28.30 -10.61
CA ARG A 260 13.21 29.26 -11.69
C ARG A 260 12.98 28.57 -13.04
N LEU A 261 13.78 27.53 -13.35
CA LEU A 261 13.60 26.76 -14.58
C LEU A 261 12.22 26.08 -14.61
N ILE A 262 11.75 25.53 -13.48
CA ILE A 262 10.41 24.94 -13.39
C ILE A 262 9.33 26.01 -13.69
N CYS A 263 9.50 27.23 -13.17
CA CYS A 263 8.58 28.34 -13.45
C CYS A 263 8.58 28.76 -14.91
N LEU A 264 9.71 28.64 -15.62
CA LEU A 264 9.82 29.06 -17.02
C LEU A 264 9.38 27.99 -18.03
N THR A 265 9.47 26.72 -17.65
CA THR A 265 9.31 25.59 -18.58
C THR A 265 8.11 24.70 -18.28
N ALA A 266 7.48 24.86 -17.12
CA ALA A 266 6.39 24.00 -16.65
C ALA A 266 6.73 22.48 -16.63
N VAL A 267 8.01 22.10 -16.57
CA VAL A 267 8.44 20.70 -16.48
C VAL A 267 8.19 20.11 -15.09
N ARG A 268 8.18 18.80 -14.96
CA ARG A 268 8.09 18.17 -13.63
C ARG A 268 9.37 18.41 -12.85
N ARG A 269 9.25 18.54 -11.52
CA ARG A 269 10.42 18.69 -10.63
C ARG A 269 11.49 17.62 -10.87
N ALA A 270 11.08 16.36 -11.05
CA ALA A 270 12.01 15.26 -11.31
C ALA A 270 12.73 15.41 -12.66
N GLU A 271 12.07 15.92 -13.67
CA GLU A 271 12.63 16.20 -14.99
C GLU A 271 13.67 17.33 -14.90
N ALA A 272 13.32 18.45 -14.24
CA ALA A 272 14.26 19.56 -14.02
C ALA A 272 15.53 19.10 -13.27
N ILE A 273 15.37 18.37 -12.18
CA ILE A 273 16.48 17.85 -11.36
C ILE A 273 17.39 16.93 -12.17
N ALA A 274 16.80 16.06 -13.00
CA ALA A 274 17.55 15.08 -13.81
C ALA A 274 18.12 15.66 -15.11
N MET A 275 17.97 16.98 -15.36
CA MET A 275 18.45 17.64 -16.56
C MET A 275 19.96 17.47 -16.72
N ARG A 276 20.40 17.13 -17.94
CA ARG A 276 21.80 16.92 -18.28
C ARG A 276 22.24 17.85 -19.41
N TRP A 277 23.51 18.21 -19.44
CA TRP A 277 24.08 19.07 -20.47
C TRP A 277 23.99 18.48 -21.87
N ASP A 278 24.11 17.15 -22.01
CA ASP A 278 24.04 16.44 -23.29
C ASP A 278 22.59 16.36 -23.87
N GLN A 279 21.59 16.79 -23.12
CA GLN A 279 20.19 16.87 -23.58
C GLN A 279 19.86 18.22 -24.23
N LEU A 280 20.80 19.17 -24.22
CA LEU A 280 20.61 20.51 -24.73
C LEU A 280 21.20 20.64 -26.14
N ASN A 281 20.40 21.23 -27.04
CA ASN A 281 20.84 21.60 -28.39
C ASN A 281 20.29 22.99 -28.72
N GLY A 282 21.11 24.02 -28.58
CA GLY A 282 20.72 25.41 -28.68
C GLY A 282 19.64 25.78 -27.67
N ASP A 283 18.50 26.24 -28.14
CA ASP A 283 17.32 26.58 -27.33
C ASP A 283 16.41 25.39 -27.05
N ARG A 284 16.80 24.17 -27.42
CA ARG A 284 15.97 22.98 -27.26
C ARG A 284 16.54 22.04 -26.21
N TRP A 285 15.70 21.70 -25.26
CA TRP A 285 15.96 20.66 -24.25
C TRP A 285 15.12 19.42 -24.55
N THR A 286 15.76 18.30 -24.86
CA THR A 286 15.11 17.00 -25.09
C THR A 286 15.12 16.19 -23.81
N ILE A 287 13.97 15.98 -23.22
CA ILE A 287 13.76 15.12 -22.06
C ILE A 287 13.50 13.69 -22.56
N PRO A 288 14.45 12.75 -22.39
CA PRO A 288 14.22 11.38 -22.77
C PRO A 288 13.24 10.72 -21.77
N GLU A 289 12.42 9.83 -22.28
CA GLU A 289 11.52 8.97 -21.48
C GLU A 289 10.79 9.69 -20.32
N THR A 290 9.85 10.55 -20.66
CA THR A 290 8.94 11.08 -19.63
C THR A 290 8.13 9.95 -18.99
N LYS A 291 7.49 10.19 -17.84
CA LYS A 291 6.62 9.23 -17.14
C LYS A 291 5.61 8.50 -18.07
N ASN A 292 5.35 9.05 -19.25
CA ASN A 292 4.42 8.49 -20.25
C ASN A 292 5.15 7.72 -21.37
N GLY A 293 6.46 7.48 -21.25
CA GLY A 293 7.25 6.73 -22.23
C GLY A 293 7.48 7.45 -23.57
N ARG A 294 7.32 8.79 -23.60
CA ARG A 294 7.55 9.60 -24.80
C ARG A 294 8.61 10.65 -24.53
N ASN A 295 9.46 10.92 -25.52
CA ASN A 295 10.38 12.04 -25.49
C ASN A 295 9.56 13.36 -25.48
N HIS A 296 10.03 14.33 -24.72
CA HIS A 296 9.43 15.66 -24.65
C HIS A 296 10.48 16.73 -24.94
N VAL A 297 10.24 17.54 -25.95
CA VAL A 297 11.13 18.67 -26.29
C VAL A 297 10.54 19.94 -25.71
N VAL A 298 11.36 20.64 -24.94
CA VAL A 298 11.02 21.95 -24.34
C VAL A 298 11.83 23.02 -25.05
N THR A 299 11.18 24.04 -25.60
CA THR A 299 11.85 25.23 -26.09
C THR A 299 12.14 26.15 -24.91
N LEU A 300 13.39 26.57 -24.79
CA LEU A 300 13.87 27.39 -23.71
C LEU A 300 13.79 28.88 -24.12
N SER A 301 13.21 29.69 -23.23
CA SER A 301 13.20 31.14 -23.40
C SER A 301 14.63 31.74 -23.18
N PRO A 302 14.91 32.95 -23.65
CA PRO A 302 16.18 33.63 -23.37
C PRO A 302 16.52 33.65 -21.87
N LEU A 303 15.55 33.91 -21.00
CA LEU A 303 15.72 33.93 -19.55
C LEU A 303 16.08 32.52 -19.00
N ALA A 304 15.55 31.47 -19.60
CA ALA A 304 15.93 30.09 -19.23
C ALA A 304 17.36 29.76 -19.66
N LEU A 305 17.79 30.25 -20.81
CA LEU A 305 19.18 30.11 -21.30
C LEU A 305 20.18 30.86 -20.40
N ASP A 306 19.84 32.08 -19.96
CA ASP A 306 20.64 32.85 -19.00
C ASP A 306 20.84 32.09 -17.67
N ILE A 307 19.79 31.45 -17.18
CA ILE A 307 19.87 30.60 -15.99
C ILE A 307 20.80 29.38 -16.22
N LEU A 308 20.73 28.77 -17.37
CA LEU A 308 21.59 27.64 -17.71
C LEU A 308 23.05 28.08 -17.85
N GLU A 309 23.34 29.27 -18.40
CA GLU A 309 24.69 29.81 -18.49
C GLU A 309 25.28 30.10 -17.09
N GLN A 310 24.50 30.70 -16.19
CA GLN A 310 24.89 30.84 -14.78
C GLN A 310 25.20 29.48 -14.14
N GLN A 311 24.40 28.46 -14.46
CA GLN A 311 24.51 27.13 -13.89
C GLN A 311 25.75 26.39 -14.43
N ARG A 312 26.21 26.69 -15.66
CA ARG A 312 27.40 26.10 -16.26
C ARG A 312 28.66 26.35 -15.44
N ASN A 313 28.74 27.51 -14.81
CA ASN A 313 29.87 27.87 -13.93
C ASN A 313 29.84 27.17 -12.56
N LEU A 314 28.68 26.54 -12.20
CA LEU A 314 28.45 25.89 -10.90
C LEU A 314 28.50 24.36 -10.97
N SER A 315 28.23 23.79 -12.14
CA SER A 315 28.18 22.34 -12.35
C SER A 315 29.43 21.89 -13.12
N GLN A 316 30.16 20.96 -12.55
CA GLN A 316 31.38 20.36 -13.16
C GLN A 316 31.10 18.98 -13.79
N GLY A 317 29.91 18.40 -13.52
CA GLY A 317 29.54 17.08 -13.98
C GLY A 317 28.53 17.07 -15.13
N HIS A 318 27.90 15.94 -15.31
CA HIS A 318 26.91 15.74 -16.38
C HIS A 318 25.55 16.41 -16.11
N PHE A 319 25.20 16.61 -14.83
CA PHE A 319 23.92 17.21 -14.46
C PHE A 319 24.00 18.73 -14.43
N VAL A 320 22.95 19.37 -14.95
CA VAL A 320 22.81 20.83 -14.91
C VAL A 320 22.71 21.31 -13.45
N PHE A 321 21.87 20.68 -12.65
CA PHE A 321 21.69 21.00 -11.23
C PHE A 321 22.41 19.97 -10.35
N GLU A 322 23.73 20.08 -10.31
CA GLU A 322 24.57 19.17 -9.54
C GLU A 322 24.53 19.48 -8.04
N SER A 323 24.64 18.43 -7.23
CA SER A 323 24.66 18.53 -5.77
C SER A 323 26.05 18.95 -5.28
N THR A 324 26.13 19.99 -4.48
CA THR A 324 27.38 20.42 -3.84
C THR A 324 27.91 19.44 -2.78
N SER A 325 27.03 18.60 -2.23
CA SER A 325 27.38 17.58 -1.22
C SER A 325 27.69 16.20 -1.79
N ARG A 326 27.31 15.95 -3.06
CA ARG A 326 27.50 14.66 -3.75
C ARG A 326 27.87 14.92 -5.21
N ILE A 327 29.16 15.14 -5.46
CA ILE A 327 29.70 15.39 -6.81
C ILE A 327 29.28 14.25 -7.76
N GLY A 328 28.93 14.58 -9.00
CA GLY A 328 28.44 13.63 -10.00
C GLY A 328 26.97 13.21 -9.82
N HIS A 329 26.27 13.74 -8.82
CA HIS A 329 24.85 13.47 -8.62
C HIS A 329 24.03 14.76 -8.67
N PRO A 330 22.77 14.70 -9.15
CA PRO A 330 21.91 15.89 -9.14
C PRO A 330 21.45 16.23 -7.71
N ILE A 331 20.96 17.45 -7.52
CA ILE A 331 20.25 17.85 -6.29
C ILE A 331 19.05 16.92 -6.05
N THR A 332 18.64 16.76 -4.78
CA THR A 332 17.52 15.88 -4.47
C THR A 332 16.17 16.61 -4.56
N GLY A 333 15.10 15.85 -4.87
CA GLY A 333 13.75 16.41 -4.88
C GLY A 333 13.32 16.97 -3.52
N ASP A 334 13.80 16.37 -2.44
CA ASP A 334 13.52 16.82 -1.07
C ASP A 334 14.24 18.14 -0.76
N ALA A 335 15.48 18.30 -1.26
CA ALA A 335 16.20 19.57 -1.13
C ALA A 335 15.43 20.72 -1.79
N VAL A 336 14.96 20.50 -3.03
CA VAL A 336 14.16 21.50 -3.76
C VAL A 336 12.86 21.84 -3.04
N THR A 337 12.14 20.82 -2.53
CA THR A 337 10.86 21.04 -1.82
C THR A 337 11.07 21.76 -0.50
N LYS A 338 12.05 21.32 0.32
CA LYS A 338 12.35 21.96 1.62
C LYS A 338 12.90 23.38 1.43
N ALA A 339 13.65 23.63 0.35
CA ALA A 339 14.15 24.95 0.02
C ALA A 339 12.98 25.91 -0.32
N LEU A 340 12.06 25.48 -1.19
CA LEU A 340 10.87 26.26 -1.52
C LEU A 340 10.04 26.58 -0.29
N GLU A 341 9.81 25.61 0.60
CA GLU A 341 9.05 25.83 1.83
C GLU A 341 9.75 26.83 2.77
N ARG A 342 11.07 26.76 2.90
CA ARG A 342 11.83 27.74 3.70
C ARG A 342 11.74 29.16 3.11
N VAL A 343 11.79 29.30 1.79
CA VAL A 343 11.61 30.60 1.12
C VAL A 343 10.19 31.12 1.38
N ARG A 344 9.17 30.27 1.24
CA ARG A 344 7.78 30.62 1.50
C ARG A 344 7.59 31.14 2.94
N LEU A 345 8.03 30.39 3.91
CA LEU A 345 7.89 30.74 5.32
C LEU A 345 8.61 32.04 5.69
N LYS A 346 9.75 32.34 5.06
CA LYS A 346 10.56 33.51 5.39
C LYS A 346 10.15 34.77 4.62
N TYR A 347 9.90 34.65 3.32
CA TYR A 347 9.71 35.79 2.43
C TYR A 347 8.30 35.96 1.90
N LEU A 348 7.46 34.92 2.02
CA LEU A 348 6.12 34.85 1.46
C LEU A 348 5.15 34.25 2.49
N ALA A 349 5.23 34.71 3.73
CA ALA A 349 4.49 34.13 4.87
C ALA A 349 2.96 34.18 4.66
N ASP A 350 2.48 35.19 3.96
CA ASP A 350 1.05 35.38 3.67
C ASP A 350 0.55 34.48 2.52
N PHE A 351 1.46 33.76 1.83
CA PHE A 351 1.05 32.87 0.76
C PHE A 351 0.50 31.57 1.32
N GLU A 352 -0.64 31.14 0.79
CA GLU A 352 -1.10 29.78 0.97
C GLU A 352 0.00 28.78 0.58
N SER A 353 0.07 27.63 1.29
CA SER A 353 1.09 26.62 1.04
C SER A 353 1.05 26.11 -0.39
N PHE A 354 2.21 26.08 -1.06
CA PHE A 354 2.37 25.57 -2.41
C PHE A 354 3.65 24.73 -2.55
N SER A 355 3.69 23.90 -3.57
CA SER A 355 4.75 22.93 -3.85
C SER A 355 5.37 23.17 -5.23
N PRO A 356 6.53 22.57 -5.56
CA PRO A 356 7.07 22.63 -6.91
C PRO A 356 6.12 22.12 -8.00
N HIS A 357 5.15 21.29 -7.66
CA HIS A 357 4.13 20.83 -8.61
C HIS A 357 3.10 21.94 -8.90
N ASP A 358 2.79 22.77 -7.92
CA ASP A 358 1.86 23.89 -8.09
C ASP A 358 2.50 25.00 -8.94
N LEU A 359 3.84 25.18 -8.92
CA LEU A 359 4.56 26.05 -9.87
C LEU A 359 4.32 25.63 -11.33
N ARG A 360 4.46 24.33 -11.61
CA ARG A 360 4.15 23.79 -12.93
C ARG A 360 2.70 24.05 -13.32
N ARG A 361 1.74 23.85 -12.39
CA ARG A 361 0.33 24.12 -12.63
C ARG A 361 0.08 25.60 -12.93
N SER A 362 0.72 26.51 -12.19
CA SER A 362 0.59 27.96 -12.39
C SER A 362 0.97 28.38 -13.80
N VAL A 363 2.08 27.87 -14.31
CA VAL A 363 2.55 28.17 -15.67
C VAL A 363 1.61 27.57 -16.71
N ALA A 364 1.17 26.31 -16.52
CA ALA A 364 0.25 25.67 -17.46
C ALA A 364 -1.11 26.37 -17.52
N THR A 365 -1.65 26.81 -16.37
CA THR A 365 -2.90 27.56 -16.29
C THR A 365 -2.75 28.94 -16.92
N GLY A 366 -1.70 29.71 -16.56
CA GLY A 366 -1.44 31.01 -17.13
C GLY A 366 -1.22 30.97 -18.65
N ALA A 367 -0.53 29.96 -19.17
CA ALA A 367 -0.36 29.75 -20.60
C ALA A 367 -1.70 29.46 -21.31
N ALA A 368 -2.54 28.61 -20.69
CA ALA A 368 -3.85 28.28 -21.24
C ALA A 368 -4.79 29.51 -21.29
N GLU A 369 -4.77 30.33 -20.24
CA GLU A 369 -5.54 31.62 -20.19
C GLU A 369 -5.05 32.59 -21.26
N TYR A 370 -3.73 32.73 -21.44
CA TYR A 370 -3.16 33.60 -22.47
C TYR A 370 -3.53 33.13 -23.87
N LEU A 371 -3.39 31.82 -24.16
CA LEU A 371 -3.76 31.26 -25.46
C LEU A 371 -5.27 31.30 -25.71
N GLY A 372 -6.08 31.11 -24.67
CA GLY A 372 -7.53 31.29 -24.76
C GLY A 372 -7.92 32.72 -25.13
N LYS A 373 -7.28 33.72 -24.54
CA LYS A 373 -7.48 35.13 -24.88
C LYS A 373 -7.06 35.48 -26.31
N VAL A 374 -5.95 34.88 -26.78
CA VAL A 374 -5.47 35.05 -28.17
C VAL A 374 -6.44 34.47 -29.20
N ARG A 375 -7.09 33.35 -28.87
CA ARG A 375 -8.09 32.70 -29.74
C ARG A 375 -9.44 33.40 -29.78
N THR A 376 -9.77 34.18 -28.75
CA THR A 376 -11.04 34.89 -28.62
C THR A 376 -10.92 36.37 -29.02
N SER A 377 -9.74 36.86 -29.35
CA SER A 377 -9.56 38.21 -29.93
C SER A 377 -9.88 38.18 -31.42
N PRO A 378 -10.82 38.99 -31.91
CA PRO A 378 -11.24 39.03 -33.32
C PRO A 378 -10.11 39.52 -34.24
#